data_550b8c8657d497884ebb5fd6ba683353
#
_entry.id   550b8c8657d497884ebb5fd6ba683353
#
_cell.length_a   1.000
_cell.length_b   1.000
_cell.length_c   1.000
_cell.angle_alpha   90.00
_cell.angle_beta   90.00
_cell.angle_gamma   90.00
#
_symmetry.space_group_name_H-M   'P 1'
#
loop_
_entity.id
_entity.type
_entity.pdbx_description
1 polymer ?
#
loop_
_entity_poly.entity_id
_entity_poly.type
_entity_poly.pdbx_seq_one_letter_code
_entity_poly.pdbx_strand_id
1 'polypeptide(L)'
;MFKNKNELFNFFHNLKEEPNFKKINFTKIDLENLRDDIYNLILKAGDLAPRECLLLCEFYAKAKLSPKKELNIYIQTANKYLASMQSADEKLLFAELKAVCLMLNSDEKALLEYAKIISTLQFSQLSKVEEFIDFFNGLFKDIGFREFYKICKHLFNPKTFLNLGATEQKTILTNTMAYYLSFDKIKIKADFARIYELMIVLFNAFVKDKNLDMALYICAFMLEYFTDDKERVNAEVMQAIQNLAYNYAKNENLPKPHSNKHEKIRVGFMRGRVSFDLAYKIEYSMLKALLEDKNINEKCEFYFYSFQMPQLGDDNPVLMVDLISLGIDFKAPAAGMHALNKFVFNSLEKAKIIRDEIIADEIDVLIDLSGFNEIANFIFSTRTAKKQVYFAHKNAQYDIKNIDERASFCDDLSNDKFHFEKLSVPMDIAKFYNPPVDENLIQSIKQMYPKDAFIFGGDLASSDDERYLRCVAQILKDNKNSIFISYGTNSKSVQNKLKKFGMSKRVYFPGDVDTHLYGHIIDLWLGDFRLNFKNEKLNEYM
;
A
#
# COMPACT_ATOMS: atom_id res chain seq x y z
N MET A 1 39.09 5.03 -31.39
CA MET A 1 37.98 5.91 -31.72
C MET A 1 37.99 7.17 -30.83
N PHE A 2 38.10 7.05 -29.49
CA PHE A 2 38.20 8.19 -28.58
C PHE A 2 39.63 8.41 -28.12
N LYS A 3 40.09 9.68 -28.13
CA LYS A 3 41.45 10.03 -27.74
C LYS A 3 41.62 10.13 -26.20
N ASN A 4 40.55 10.49 -25.54
CA ASN A 4 40.52 10.66 -24.08
C ASN A 4 39.12 10.43 -23.51
N LYS A 5 39.04 10.41 -22.18
CA LYS A 5 37.83 10.23 -21.39
C LYS A 5 36.73 11.26 -21.71
N ASN A 6 37.11 12.54 -21.92
CA ASN A 6 36.15 13.60 -22.17
C ASN A 6 35.43 13.42 -23.52
N GLU A 7 36.12 12.99 -24.55
CA GLU A 7 35.52 12.68 -25.85
C GLU A 7 34.51 11.54 -25.74
N LEU A 8 34.81 10.50 -24.96
CA LEU A 8 33.90 9.38 -24.71
C LEU A 8 32.62 9.83 -23.99
N PHE A 9 32.77 10.63 -22.93
CA PHE A 9 31.60 11.08 -22.17
C PHE A 9 30.76 12.13 -22.91
N ASN A 10 31.38 13.00 -23.69
CA ASN A 10 30.66 13.88 -24.59
C ASN A 10 29.85 13.09 -25.63
N PHE A 11 30.38 12.01 -26.15
CA PHE A 11 29.64 11.11 -27.04
C PHE A 11 28.43 10.48 -26.33
N PHE A 12 28.57 10.01 -25.08
CA PHE A 12 27.44 9.47 -24.32
C PHE A 12 26.39 10.53 -23.98
N HIS A 13 26.78 11.74 -23.64
CA HIS A 13 25.86 12.85 -23.41
C HIS A 13 25.06 13.19 -24.66
N ASN A 14 25.72 13.30 -25.79
CA ASN A 14 25.05 13.57 -27.07
C ASN A 14 24.07 12.44 -27.45
N LEU A 15 24.41 11.18 -27.16
CA LEU A 15 23.52 10.05 -27.38
C LEU A 15 22.29 10.08 -26.46
N LYS A 16 22.39 10.65 -25.26
CA LYS A 16 21.28 10.73 -24.32
C LYS A 16 20.25 11.77 -24.72
N GLU A 17 20.66 12.86 -25.37
CA GLU A 17 19.81 13.94 -25.85
C GLU A 17 19.10 13.60 -27.17
N GLU A 18 19.56 12.57 -27.89
CA GLU A 18 18.91 12.09 -29.10
C GLU A 18 17.65 11.26 -28.76
N PRO A 19 16.45 11.69 -29.20
CA PRO A 19 15.19 11.00 -28.88
C PRO A 19 15.08 9.58 -29.48
N ASN A 20 16.07 9.16 -30.25
CA ASN A 20 16.09 7.90 -30.98
C ASN A 20 17.43 7.15 -30.88
N PHE A 21 17.84 6.78 -29.67
CA PHE A 21 18.93 5.82 -29.49
C PHE A 21 18.76 4.54 -30.37
N LYS A 22 17.52 4.20 -30.72
CA LYS A 22 17.17 3.09 -31.63
C LYS A 22 17.53 3.34 -33.10
N LYS A 23 17.87 4.56 -33.51
CA LYS A 23 18.19 4.91 -34.91
C LYS A 23 19.69 4.84 -35.23
N ILE A 24 20.54 4.67 -34.22
CA ILE A 24 21.96 4.47 -34.48
C ILE A 24 22.15 3.01 -34.88
N ASN A 25 22.29 2.77 -36.16
CA ASN A 25 22.53 1.44 -36.72
C ASN A 25 24.01 1.07 -36.53
N PHE A 26 24.39 0.67 -35.33
CA PHE A 26 25.70 0.05 -35.12
C PHE A 26 25.68 -1.36 -35.69
N THR A 27 26.66 -1.68 -36.52
CA THR A 27 26.93 -3.07 -36.86
C THR A 27 27.46 -3.81 -35.62
N LYS A 28 27.34 -5.13 -35.59
CA LYS A 28 27.92 -5.92 -34.47
C LYS A 28 29.43 -5.70 -34.31
N ILE A 29 30.15 -5.53 -35.42
CA ILE A 29 31.61 -5.28 -35.43
C ILE A 29 31.91 -3.90 -34.84
N ASP A 30 31.09 -2.86 -35.18
CA ASP A 30 31.27 -1.52 -34.62
C ASP A 30 31.07 -1.49 -33.11
N LEU A 31 30.07 -2.23 -32.60
CA LEU A 31 29.81 -2.35 -31.18
C LEU A 31 30.98 -3.09 -30.43
N GLU A 32 31.53 -4.11 -31.04
CA GLU A 32 32.67 -4.84 -30.47
C GLU A 32 33.96 -3.98 -30.43
N ASN A 33 34.24 -3.24 -31.48
CA ASN A 33 35.33 -2.29 -31.52
C ASN A 33 35.16 -1.15 -30.51
N LEU A 34 33.93 -0.61 -30.41
CA LEU A 34 33.59 0.42 -29.42
C LEU A 34 33.80 -0.08 -27.99
N ARG A 35 33.34 -1.30 -27.69
CA ARG A 35 33.58 -1.94 -26.38
C ARG A 35 35.08 -2.06 -26.06
N ASP A 36 35.88 -2.45 -27.04
CA ASP A 36 37.31 -2.62 -26.86
C ASP A 36 38.01 -1.27 -26.61
N ASP A 37 37.58 -0.23 -27.34
CA ASP A 37 38.07 1.14 -27.12
C ASP A 37 37.68 1.66 -25.72
N ILE A 38 36.45 1.45 -25.28
CA ILE A 38 35.98 1.81 -23.94
C ILE A 38 36.81 1.11 -22.87
N TYR A 39 37.00 -0.20 -23.00
CA TYR A 39 37.80 -0.99 -22.06
C TYR A 39 39.21 -0.46 -21.93
N ASN A 40 39.88 -0.19 -23.05
CA ASN A 40 41.27 0.32 -23.07
C ASN A 40 41.36 1.73 -22.49
N LEU A 41 40.38 2.59 -22.73
CA LEU A 41 40.32 3.94 -22.18
C LEU A 41 40.15 3.94 -20.67
N ILE A 42 39.27 3.09 -20.15
CA ILE A 42 38.98 2.99 -18.73
C ILE A 42 40.19 2.43 -17.98
N LEU A 43 40.87 1.41 -18.51
CA LEU A 43 42.09 0.89 -17.91
C LEU A 43 43.21 1.94 -17.81
N LYS A 44 43.26 2.90 -18.75
CA LYS A 44 44.24 3.98 -18.75
C LYS A 44 43.87 5.17 -17.89
N ALA A 45 42.55 5.41 -17.72
CA ALA A 45 42.05 6.62 -17.06
C ALA A 45 42.11 6.55 -15.52
N GLY A 46 42.21 5.38 -14.93
CA GLY A 46 42.08 5.20 -13.47
C GLY A 46 40.64 5.37 -13.00
N ASP A 47 40.40 6.14 -11.93
CA ASP A 47 39.07 6.31 -11.34
C ASP A 47 38.16 7.18 -12.22
N LEU A 48 36.95 6.66 -12.51
CA LEU A 48 35.85 7.43 -13.06
C LEU A 48 34.96 7.95 -11.92
N ALA A 49 34.40 9.14 -12.11
CA ALA A 49 33.34 9.61 -11.21
C ALA A 49 32.12 8.69 -11.25
N PRO A 50 31.43 8.46 -10.15
CA PRO A 50 30.26 7.56 -10.11
C PRO A 50 29.19 7.86 -11.17
N ARG A 51 28.92 9.14 -11.45
CA ARG A 51 27.98 9.57 -12.49
C ARG A 51 28.45 9.19 -13.90
N GLU A 52 29.74 9.28 -14.18
CA GLU A 52 30.33 8.86 -15.46
C GLU A 52 30.19 7.35 -15.65
N CYS A 53 30.37 6.59 -14.57
CA CYS A 53 30.19 5.15 -14.60
C CYS A 53 28.71 4.76 -14.83
N LEU A 54 27.75 5.44 -14.22
CA LEU A 54 26.34 5.22 -14.48
C LEU A 54 25.96 5.52 -15.93
N LEU A 55 26.50 6.58 -16.54
CA LEU A 55 26.31 6.88 -17.96
C LEU A 55 26.85 5.76 -18.87
N LEU A 56 28.01 5.22 -18.53
CA LEU A 56 28.59 4.08 -19.23
C LEU A 56 27.70 2.83 -19.11
N CYS A 57 27.20 2.56 -17.92
CA CYS A 57 26.29 1.44 -17.68
C CYS A 57 24.98 1.61 -18.46
N GLU A 58 24.43 2.82 -18.49
CA GLU A 58 23.23 3.16 -19.28
C GLU A 58 23.47 2.91 -20.79
N PHE A 59 24.63 3.30 -21.28
CA PHE A 59 25.03 3.03 -22.67
C PHE A 59 25.10 1.53 -22.96
N TYR A 60 25.77 0.74 -22.13
CA TYR A 60 25.86 -0.71 -22.30
C TYR A 60 24.48 -1.38 -22.31
N ALA A 61 23.61 -1.00 -21.38
CA ALA A 61 22.28 -1.56 -21.31
C ALA A 61 21.44 -1.22 -22.56
N LYS A 62 21.45 0.03 -23.00
CA LYS A 62 20.71 0.50 -24.19
C LYS A 62 21.25 -0.07 -25.50
N ALA A 63 22.57 -0.16 -25.63
CA ALA A 63 23.23 -0.74 -26.80
C ALA A 63 23.16 -2.27 -26.83
N LYS A 64 22.70 -2.92 -25.73
CA LYS A 64 22.75 -4.37 -25.54
C LYS A 64 24.16 -4.94 -25.71
N LEU A 65 25.15 -4.18 -25.26
CA LEU A 65 26.55 -4.50 -25.35
C LEU A 65 27.02 -5.09 -24.04
N SER A 66 27.59 -6.29 -24.07
CA SER A 66 28.16 -6.91 -22.88
C SER A 66 29.52 -6.28 -22.56
N PRO A 67 29.72 -5.78 -21.32
CA PRO A 67 31.01 -5.26 -20.90
C PRO A 67 32.07 -6.39 -20.82
N LYS A 68 33.34 -6.04 -20.87
CA LYS A 68 34.44 -7.01 -20.64
C LYS A 68 34.70 -7.15 -19.12
N LYS A 69 35.76 -6.52 -18.63
CA LYS A 69 36.17 -6.58 -17.21
C LYS A 69 36.17 -5.20 -16.53
N GLU A 70 35.94 -4.15 -17.28
CA GLU A 70 35.99 -2.76 -16.79
C GLU A 70 35.03 -2.52 -15.64
N LEU A 71 33.84 -3.14 -15.67
CA LEU A 71 32.86 -2.97 -14.59
C LEU A 71 33.33 -3.63 -13.28
N ASN A 72 34.22 -4.61 -13.33
CA ASN A 72 34.80 -5.20 -12.11
C ASN A 72 35.64 -4.19 -11.30
N ILE A 73 36.25 -3.24 -11.98
CA ILE A 73 37.01 -2.14 -11.35
C ILE A 73 36.05 -1.29 -10.54
N TYR A 74 34.86 -0.96 -11.10
CA TYR A 74 33.84 -0.16 -10.41
C TYR A 74 33.23 -0.91 -9.26
N ILE A 75 32.95 -2.21 -9.40
CA ILE A 75 32.44 -3.04 -8.31
C ILE A 75 33.43 -3.06 -7.13
N GLN A 76 34.74 -3.19 -7.42
CA GLN A 76 35.78 -3.16 -6.39
C GLN A 76 35.91 -1.78 -5.73
N THR A 77 35.85 -0.71 -6.52
CA THR A 77 35.86 0.67 -6.04
C THR A 77 34.64 0.94 -5.19
N ALA A 78 33.45 0.57 -5.66
CA ALA A 78 32.21 0.72 -4.90
C ALA A 78 32.25 -0.03 -3.55
N ASN A 79 32.78 -1.27 -3.52
CA ASN A 79 32.96 -2.02 -2.27
C ASN A 79 33.86 -1.30 -1.28
N LYS A 80 34.96 -0.73 -1.75
CA LYS A 80 35.93 0.01 -0.92
C LYS A 80 35.27 1.26 -0.32
N TYR A 81 34.55 2.04 -1.13
CA TYR A 81 33.90 3.25 -0.67
C TYR A 81 32.68 2.97 0.25
N LEU A 82 31.87 1.96 -0.05
CA LEU A 82 30.76 1.55 0.79
C LEU A 82 31.20 1.17 2.22
N ALA A 83 32.43 0.63 2.36
CA ALA A 83 32.99 0.28 3.68
C ALA A 83 33.47 1.50 4.48
N SER A 84 33.79 2.62 3.83
CA SER A 84 34.43 3.79 4.45
C SER A 84 33.53 5.04 4.55
N MET A 85 32.47 5.13 3.77
CA MET A 85 31.61 6.32 3.71
C MET A 85 30.69 6.46 4.91
N GLN A 86 30.50 7.70 5.36
CA GLN A 86 29.56 8.03 6.44
C GLN A 86 28.23 8.63 5.91
N SER A 87 28.26 9.30 4.75
CA SER A 87 27.08 9.90 4.14
C SER A 87 26.14 8.84 3.55
N ALA A 88 24.86 8.89 3.93
CA ALA A 88 23.84 7.98 3.42
C ALA A 88 23.60 8.16 1.90
N ASP A 89 23.64 9.39 1.40
CA ASP A 89 23.43 9.70 -0.02
C ASP A 89 24.58 9.19 -0.89
N GLU A 90 25.81 9.30 -0.43
CA GLU A 90 26.96 8.75 -1.14
C GLU A 90 26.96 7.23 -1.13
N LYS A 91 26.62 6.61 0.01
CA LYS A 91 26.42 5.16 0.09
C LYS A 91 25.40 4.67 -0.90
N LEU A 92 24.28 5.37 -1.03
CA LEU A 92 23.25 5.03 -1.99
C LEU A 92 23.81 5.03 -3.42
N LEU A 93 24.46 6.11 -3.84
CA LEU A 93 25.00 6.24 -5.20
C LEU A 93 25.99 5.12 -5.56
N PHE A 94 26.91 4.78 -4.64
CA PHE A 94 27.88 3.69 -4.89
C PHE A 94 27.22 2.30 -4.86
N ALA A 95 26.19 2.15 -4.09
CA ALA A 95 25.42 0.93 -4.01
C ALA A 95 24.58 0.70 -5.28
N GLU A 96 23.97 1.75 -5.80
CA GLU A 96 23.28 1.74 -7.12
C GLU A 96 24.26 1.37 -8.23
N LEU A 97 25.39 2.04 -8.26
CA LEU A 97 26.45 1.76 -9.23
C LEU A 97 26.89 0.30 -9.19
N LYS A 98 27.11 -0.24 -7.98
CA LYS A 98 27.48 -1.63 -7.80
C LYS A 98 26.41 -2.59 -8.32
N ALA A 99 25.14 -2.35 -7.99
CA ALA A 99 24.04 -3.19 -8.43
C ALA A 99 23.91 -3.19 -9.97
N VAL A 100 24.01 -2.02 -10.60
CA VAL A 100 23.95 -1.87 -12.05
C VAL A 100 25.13 -2.57 -12.75
N CYS A 101 26.35 -2.42 -12.24
CA CYS A 101 27.54 -3.10 -12.77
C CYS A 101 27.44 -4.62 -12.66
N LEU A 102 26.97 -5.14 -11.53
CA LEU A 102 26.74 -6.57 -11.34
C LEU A 102 25.67 -7.11 -12.29
N MET A 103 24.60 -6.34 -12.52
CA MET A 103 23.53 -6.74 -13.43
C MET A 103 24.01 -6.81 -14.88
N LEU A 104 24.80 -5.84 -15.32
CA LEU A 104 25.43 -5.86 -16.65
C LEU A 104 26.41 -7.01 -16.84
N ASN A 105 27.09 -7.42 -15.78
CA ASN A 105 27.93 -8.61 -15.77
C ASN A 105 27.15 -9.93 -15.71
N SER A 106 25.83 -9.88 -15.67
CA SER A 106 24.96 -11.06 -15.48
C SER A 106 25.27 -11.82 -14.19
N ASP A 107 25.74 -11.12 -13.15
CA ASP A 107 26.02 -11.71 -11.84
C ASP A 107 24.73 -11.90 -11.05
N GLU A 108 24.44 -13.13 -10.64
CA GLU A 108 23.26 -13.46 -9.84
C GLU A 108 23.22 -12.71 -8.50
N LYS A 109 24.35 -12.18 -8.02
CA LYS A 109 24.43 -11.37 -6.81
C LYS A 109 23.94 -9.94 -7.01
N ALA A 110 23.76 -9.48 -8.26
CA ALA A 110 23.29 -8.12 -8.55
C ALA A 110 22.00 -7.78 -7.80
N LEU A 111 21.04 -8.68 -7.87
CA LEU A 111 19.74 -8.50 -7.24
C LEU A 111 19.82 -8.58 -5.70
N LEU A 112 20.74 -9.38 -5.17
CA LEU A 112 20.99 -9.44 -3.74
C LEU A 112 21.61 -8.14 -3.22
N GLU A 113 22.59 -7.59 -3.92
CA GLU A 113 23.21 -6.31 -3.57
C GLU A 113 22.20 -5.17 -3.70
N TYR A 114 21.37 -5.19 -4.73
CA TYR A 114 20.24 -4.27 -4.88
C TYR A 114 19.27 -4.33 -3.70
N ALA A 115 18.88 -5.51 -3.27
CA ALA A 115 18.03 -5.69 -2.12
C ALA A 115 18.67 -5.22 -0.81
N LYS A 116 19.97 -5.43 -0.63
CA LYS A 116 20.73 -4.89 0.49
C LYS A 116 20.76 -3.37 0.50
N ILE A 117 20.86 -2.73 -0.67
CA ILE A 117 20.82 -1.28 -0.81
C ILE A 117 19.46 -0.76 -0.34
N ILE A 118 18.37 -1.31 -0.90
CA ILE A 118 17.03 -0.95 -0.50
C ILE A 118 16.83 -1.13 1.00
N SER A 119 17.38 -2.21 1.57
CA SER A 119 17.27 -2.52 2.99
C SER A 119 18.01 -1.55 3.92
N THR A 120 19.01 -0.84 3.41
CA THR A 120 19.83 0.10 4.22
C THR A 120 19.36 1.56 4.11
N LEU A 121 18.42 1.86 3.21
CA LEU A 121 17.88 3.20 3.04
C LEU A 121 16.98 3.59 4.20
N GLN A 122 17.19 4.79 4.73
CA GLN A 122 16.30 5.37 5.73
C GLN A 122 14.97 5.76 5.08
N PHE A 123 13.89 5.74 5.86
CA PHE A 123 12.53 6.05 5.39
C PHE A 123 12.39 7.44 4.76
N SER A 124 13.20 8.42 5.20
CA SER A 124 13.27 9.76 4.60
C SER A 124 13.77 9.79 3.14
N GLN A 125 14.19 8.65 2.60
CA GLN A 125 14.74 8.50 1.25
C GLN A 125 13.88 7.66 0.31
N LEU A 126 12.61 7.37 0.68
CA LEU A 126 11.71 6.54 -0.14
C LEU A 126 11.54 7.09 -1.58
N SER A 127 11.45 8.42 -1.75
CA SER A 127 11.38 9.01 -3.08
C SER A 127 12.61 8.70 -3.93
N LYS A 128 13.80 8.66 -3.32
CA LYS A 128 15.02 8.26 -4.02
C LYS A 128 15.05 6.76 -4.35
N VAL A 129 14.39 5.94 -3.54
CA VAL A 129 14.21 4.50 -3.85
C VAL A 129 13.32 4.34 -5.08
N GLU A 130 12.22 5.08 -5.16
CA GLU A 130 11.33 5.06 -6.32
C GLU A 130 12.05 5.51 -7.59
N GLU A 131 12.78 6.63 -7.54
CA GLU A 131 13.59 7.13 -8.64
C GLU A 131 14.62 6.08 -9.12
N PHE A 132 15.27 5.39 -8.18
CA PHE A 132 16.21 4.34 -8.51
C PHE A 132 15.53 3.09 -9.10
N ILE A 133 14.38 2.70 -8.57
CA ILE A 133 13.57 1.60 -9.12
C ILE A 133 13.18 1.90 -10.56
N ASP A 134 12.72 3.12 -10.84
CA ASP A 134 12.35 3.55 -12.19
C ASP A 134 13.56 3.56 -13.12
N PHE A 135 14.67 4.09 -12.66
CA PHE A 135 15.94 4.08 -13.41
C PHE A 135 16.38 2.64 -13.74
N PHE A 136 16.42 1.77 -12.75
CA PHE A 136 16.83 0.38 -12.91
C PHE A 136 15.90 -0.40 -13.85
N ASN A 137 14.59 -0.24 -13.68
CA ASN A 137 13.58 -0.83 -14.58
C ASN A 137 13.67 -0.26 -16.01
N GLY A 138 14.04 1.01 -16.14
CA GLY A 138 14.29 1.65 -17.44
C GLY A 138 15.48 1.03 -18.19
N LEU A 139 16.52 0.62 -17.47
CA LEU A 139 17.72 0.01 -18.04
C LEU A 139 17.55 -1.48 -18.36
N PHE A 140 16.97 -2.23 -17.44
CA PHE A 140 16.98 -3.70 -17.48
C PHE A 140 15.64 -4.34 -17.81
N LYS A 141 14.67 -3.55 -18.22
CA LYS A 141 13.36 -3.90 -18.80
C LYS A 141 12.77 -5.25 -18.41
N ASP A 142 12.91 -5.95 -17.46
CA ASP A 142 12.22 -7.19 -17.07
C ASP A 142 12.95 -7.95 -15.95
N ILE A 143 13.13 -7.28 -14.80
CA ILE A 143 13.29 -8.07 -13.58
C ILE A 143 11.92 -8.68 -13.34
N GLY A 144 11.76 -9.91 -13.81
CA GLY A 144 10.51 -10.64 -13.69
C GLY A 144 10.28 -11.07 -12.24
N PHE A 145 9.04 -11.50 -11.97
CA PHE A 145 8.68 -12.05 -10.65
C PHE A 145 9.63 -13.17 -10.17
N ARG A 146 10.14 -13.99 -11.08
CA ARG A 146 11.05 -15.09 -10.74
C ARG A 146 12.33 -14.62 -10.04
N GLU A 147 12.91 -13.54 -10.52
CA GLU A 147 14.12 -12.93 -9.97
C GLU A 147 13.82 -12.25 -8.64
N PHE A 148 12.71 -11.52 -8.57
CA PHE A 148 12.23 -10.93 -7.32
C PHE A 148 11.98 -11.99 -6.24
N TYR A 149 11.32 -13.09 -6.60
CA TYR A 149 11.09 -14.20 -5.66
C TYR A 149 12.38 -14.83 -5.13
N LYS A 150 13.42 -14.96 -5.96
CA LYS A 150 14.75 -15.41 -5.51
C LYS A 150 15.35 -14.46 -4.47
N ILE A 151 15.19 -13.15 -4.67
CA ILE A 151 15.62 -12.12 -3.70
C ILE A 151 14.86 -12.31 -2.39
N CYS A 152 13.54 -12.35 -2.44
CA CYS A 152 12.71 -12.54 -1.25
C CYS A 152 13.07 -13.81 -0.50
N LYS A 153 13.25 -14.93 -1.20
CA LYS A 153 13.66 -16.20 -0.61
C LYS A 153 15.02 -16.12 0.12
N HIS A 154 15.92 -15.29 -0.36
CA HIS A 154 17.20 -15.08 0.28
C HIS A 154 17.10 -14.14 1.47
N LEU A 155 16.43 -12.98 1.30
CA LEU A 155 16.27 -11.96 2.34
C LEU A 155 15.44 -12.47 3.51
N PHE A 156 14.35 -13.18 3.23
CA PHE A 156 13.42 -13.67 4.25
C PHE A 156 13.73 -15.08 4.76
N ASN A 157 14.98 -15.53 4.58
CA ASN A 157 15.43 -16.77 5.20
C ASN A 157 15.50 -16.59 6.73
N PRO A 158 14.73 -17.33 7.53
CA PRO A 158 14.71 -17.14 8.99
C PRO A 158 16.09 -17.26 9.65
N LYS A 159 16.96 -18.16 9.12
CA LYS A 159 18.30 -18.38 9.69
C LYS A 159 19.18 -17.12 9.64
N THR A 160 19.03 -16.29 8.61
CA THR A 160 19.81 -15.05 8.46
C THR A 160 19.03 -13.85 8.96
N PHE A 161 17.73 -13.81 8.72
CA PHE A 161 16.87 -12.67 9.05
C PHE A 161 16.72 -12.45 10.56
N LEU A 162 16.56 -13.52 11.36
CA LEU A 162 16.44 -13.42 12.81
C LEU A 162 17.72 -12.90 13.51
N ASN A 163 18.87 -12.99 12.84
CA ASN A 163 20.13 -12.46 13.39
C ASN A 163 20.35 -10.97 13.14
N LEU A 164 19.45 -10.32 12.36
CA LEU A 164 19.49 -8.89 12.11
C LEU A 164 18.89 -8.11 13.27
N GLY A 165 19.28 -6.85 13.44
CA GLY A 165 18.65 -5.95 14.39
C GLY A 165 17.20 -5.63 14.02
N ALA A 166 16.34 -5.34 14.99
CA ALA A 166 14.91 -5.09 14.77
C ALA A 166 14.65 -3.96 13.75
N THR A 167 15.42 -2.87 13.81
CA THR A 167 15.32 -1.77 12.85
C THR A 167 15.68 -2.23 11.43
N GLU A 168 16.73 -3.02 11.29
CA GLU A 168 17.16 -3.56 10.00
C GLU A 168 16.12 -4.53 9.44
N GLN A 169 15.56 -5.42 10.28
CA GLN A 169 14.48 -6.33 9.89
C GLN A 169 13.26 -5.57 9.36
N LYS A 170 12.81 -4.52 10.07
CA LYS A 170 11.67 -3.69 9.67
C LYS A 170 11.97 -2.93 8.36
N THR A 171 13.16 -2.36 8.23
CA THR A 171 13.57 -1.65 7.01
C THR A 171 13.59 -2.57 5.79
N ILE A 172 14.16 -3.76 5.93
CA ILE A 172 14.20 -4.75 4.84
C ILE A 172 12.78 -5.15 4.41
N LEU A 173 11.89 -5.43 5.37
CA LEU A 173 10.51 -5.80 5.06
C LEU A 173 9.79 -4.67 4.33
N THR A 174 9.84 -3.45 4.86
CA THR A 174 9.16 -2.28 4.28
C THR A 174 9.64 -2.01 2.85
N ASN A 175 10.94 -1.89 2.68
CA ASN A 175 11.51 -1.54 1.38
C ASN A 175 11.29 -2.64 0.34
N THR A 176 11.37 -3.92 0.77
CA THR A 176 11.09 -5.04 -0.14
C THR A 176 9.62 -5.06 -0.55
N MET A 177 8.71 -4.75 0.36
CA MET A 177 7.27 -4.71 0.04
C MET A 177 6.91 -3.48 -0.79
N ALA A 178 7.50 -2.30 -0.52
CA ALA A 178 7.34 -1.13 -1.37
C ALA A 178 7.83 -1.40 -2.80
N TYR A 179 8.97 -2.06 -2.93
CA TYR A 179 9.48 -2.52 -4.23
C TYR A 179 8.54 -3.52 -4.91
N TYR A 180 7.97 -4.46 -4.15
CA TYR A 180 6.99 -5.41 -4.65
C TYR A 180 5.76 -4.73 -5.25
N LEU A 181 5.26 -3.67 -4.62
CA LEU A 181 4.11 -2.89 -5.11
C LEU A 181 4.40 -2.12 -6.39
N SER A 182 5.67 -1.69 -6.60
CA SER A 182 6.06 -0.99 -7.81
C SER A 182 6.02 -1.88 -9.06
N PHE A 183 5.96 -3.20 -8.88
CA PHE A 183 5.76 -4.15 -9.98
C PHE A 183 4.27 -4.26 -10.35
N ASP A 184 3.81 -3.40 -11.24
CA ASP A 184 2.47 -3.51 -11.89
C ASP A 184 2.19 -4.89 -12.51
N LYS A 185 3.21 -5.71 -12.63
CA LYS A 185 3.17 -7.02 -13.30
C LYS A 185 2.90 -8.20 -12.36
N ILE A 186 2.89 -7.99 -11.04
CA ILE A 186 2.60 -9.07 -10.09
C ILE A 186 1.08 -9.15 -9.89
N LYS A 187 0.37 -9.47 -10.94
CA LYS A 187 -1.09 -9.66 -10.91
C LYS A 187 -1.49 -11.13 -10.99
N ILE A 188 -0.51 -12.04 -10.94
CA ILE A 188 -0.79 -13.47 -11.02
C ILE A 188 -0.99 -14.03 -9.62
N LYS A 189 -2.22 -14.50 -9.33
CA LYS A 189 -2.60 -15.08 -8.03
C LYS A 189 -1.60 -16.11 -7.48
N ALA A 190 -0.98 -16.89 -8.37
CA ALA A 190 0.05 -17.87 -8.00
C ALA A 190 1.34 -17.25 -7.44
N ASP A 191 1.67 -16.04 -7.85
CA ASP A 191 2.88 -15.35 -7.41
C ASP A 191 2.69 -14.72 -6.02
N PHE A 192 1.48 -14.19 -5.75
CA PHE A 192 1.09 -13.75 -4.41
C PHE A 192 1.18 -14.91 -3.41
N ALA A 193 0.68 -16.09 -3.77
CA ALA A 193 0.75 -17.27 -2.92
C ALA A 193 2.19 -17.65 -2.54
N ARG A 194 3.15 -17.51 -3.47
CA ARG A 194 4.57 -17.79 -3.18
C ARG A 194 5.19 -16.81 -2.21
N ILE A 195 4.88 -15.52 -2.31
CA ILE A 195 5.36 -14.53 -1.35
C ILE A 195 4.68 -14.73 0.01
N TYR A 196 3.38 -15.03 0.00
CA TYR A 196 2.66 -15.38 1.24
C TYR A 196 3.35 -16.52 1.99
N GLU A 197 3.73 -17.61 1.30
CA GLU A 197 4.45 -18.73 1.93
C GLU A 197 5.79 -18.32 2.56
N LEU A 198 6.52 -17.39 1.95
CA LEU A 198 7.74 -16.86 2.56
C LEU A 198 7.43 -16.02 3.81
N MET A 199 6.39 -15.20 3.75
CA MET A 199 5.98 -14.39 4.89
C MET A 199 5.48 -15.23 6.05
N ILE A 200 4.71 -16.30 5.79
CA ILE A 200 4.22 -17.18 6.85
C ILE A 200 5.35 -17.97 7.52
N VAL A 201 6.36 -18.39 6.75
CA VAL A 201 7.55 -19.06 7.30
C VAL A 201 8.31 -18.10 8.22
N LEU A 202 8.49 -16.85 7.82
CA LEU A 202 9.15 -15.84 8.63
C LEU A 202 8.33 -15.47 9.87
N PHE A 203 7.03 -15.27 9.71
CA PHE A 203 6.08 -15.02 10.80
C PHE A 203 6.13 -16.12 11.86
N ASN A 204 6.05 -17.38 11.44
CA ASN A 204 6.12 -18.52 12.35
C ASN A 204 7.45 -18.62 13.09
N ALA A 205 8.54 -18.18 12.48
CA ALA A 205 9.84 -18.09 13.15
C ALA A 205 9.80 -17.07 14.30
N PHE A 206 9.21 -15.88 14.10
CA PHE A 206 9.04 -14.89 15.16
C PHE A 206 8.03 -15.32 16.23
N VAL A 207 6.96 -16.03 15.85
CA VAL A 207 6.02 -16.63 16.81
C VAL A 207 6.74 -17.62 17.72
N LYS A 208 7.59 -18.49 17.15
CA LYS A 208 8.40 -19.44 17.92
C LYS A 208 9.38 -18.74 18.84
N ASP A 209 9.97 -17.66 18.40
CA ASP A 209 10.90 -16.83 19.17
C ASP A 209 10.21 -15.89 20.18
N LYS A 210 8.87 -15.93 20.23
CA LYS A 210 8.01 -15.08 21.07
C LYS A 210 8.21 -13.57 20.82
N ASN A 211 8.65 -13.19 19.64
CA ASN A 211 8.85 -11.81 19.26
C ASN A 211 7.53 -11.21 18.74
N LEU A 212 6.72 -10.69 19.65
CA LEU A 212 5.41 -10.11 19.33
C LEU A 212 5.52 -8.86 18.43
N ASP A 213 6.55 -8.02 18.63
CA ASP A 213 6.75 -6.80 17.83
C ASP A 213 6.90 -7.12 16.33
N MET A 214 7.78 -8.06 16.00
CA MET A 214 7.96 -8.48 14.63
C MET A 214 6.79 -9.31 14.08
N ALA A 215 6.13 -10.09 14.91
CA ALA A 215 4.94 -10.83 14.50
C ALA A 215 3.78 -9.88 14.12
N LEU A 216 3.53 -8.82 14.90
CA LEU A 216 2.56 -7.77 14.56
C LEU A 216 2.96 -7.03 13.30
N TYR A 217 4.25 -6.70 13.16
CA TYR A 217 4.77 -5.99 12.01
C TYR A 217 4.56 -6.77 10.69
N ILE A 218 4.89 -8.07 10.68
CA ILE A 218 4.65 -8.94 9.51
C ILE A 218 3.15 -9.11 9.26
N CYS A 219 2.34 -9.22 10.33
CA CYS A 219 0.89 -9.32 10.20
C CYS A 219 0.31 -8.10 9.48
N ALA A 220 0.75 -6.88 9.81
CA ALA A 220 0.32 -5.67 9.14
C ALA A 220 0.53 -5.76 7.61
N PHE A 221 1.72 -6.21 7.18
CA PHE A 221 1.99 -6.44 5.76
C PHE A 221 1.11 -7.52 5.14
N MET A 222 0.88 -8.62 5.87
CA MET A 222 0.05 -9.70 5.34
C MET A 222 -1.40 -9.27 5.18
N LEU A 223 -1.92 -8.45 6.08
CA LEU A 223 -3.27 -7.90 5.99
C LEU A 223 -3.42 -6.88 4.86
N GLU A 224 -2.37 -6.10 4.58
CA GLU A 224 -2.36 -5.09 3.52
C GLU A 224 -2.31 -5.71 2.12
N TYR A 225 -1.36 -6.63 1.91
CA TYR A 225 -0.99 -7.09 0.57
C TYR A 225 -1.62 -8.41 0.15
N PHE A 226 -2.15 -9.21 1.09
CA PHE A 226 -2.74 -10.54 0.81
C PHE A 226 -4.24 -10.58 1.11
N THR A 227 -4.94 -9.53 0.74
CA THR A 227 -6.37 -9.33 1.06
C THR A 227 -7.31 -10.35 0.43
N ASP A 228 -6.89 -11.03 -0.62
CA ASP A 228 -7.73 -12.02 -1.33
C ASP A 228 -7.94 -13.33 -0.54
N ASP A 229 -7.11 -13.59 0.46
CA ASP A 229 -7.17 -14.82 1.28
C ASP A 229 -7.27 -14.50 2.78
N LYS A 230 -8.24 -13.65 3.13
CA LYS A 230 -8.45 -13.20 4.51
C LYS A 230 -8.74 -14.33 5.49
N GLU A 231 -9.43 -15.38 5.05
CA GLU A 231 -9.72 -16.54 5.88
C GLU A 231 -8.44 -17.26 6.30
N ARG A 232 -7.52 -17.42 5.38
CA ARG A 232 -6.23 -18.03 5.64
C ARG A 232 -5.37 -17.18 6.56
N VAL A 233 -5.29 -15.87 6.32
CA VAL A 233 -4.58 -14.92 7.20
C VAL A 233 -5.16 -14.98 8.61
N ASN A 234 -6.48 -15.00 8.75
CA ASN A 234 -7.13 -15.12 10.03
C ASN A 234 -6.73 -16.41 10.77
N ALA A 235 -6.81 -17.54 10.10
CA ALA A 235 -6.51 -18.84 10.72
C ALA A 235 -5.03 -19.00 11.08
N GLU A 236 -4.11 -18.57 10.20
CA GLU A 236 -2.68 -18.83 10.36
C GLU A 236 -1.95 -17.73 11.15
N VAL A 237 -2.42 -16.48 11.10
CA VAL A 237 -1.71 -15.32 11.64
C VAL A 237 -2.41 -14.73 12.86
N MET A 238 -3.68 -14.38 12.74
CA MET A 238 -4.40 -13.63 13.78
C MET A 238 -4.54 -14.42 15.10
N GLN A 239 -4.73 -15.73 15.03
CA GLN A 239 -4.80 -16.57 16.23
C GLN A 239 -3.43 -16.75 16.91
N ALA A 240 -2.35 -16.83 16.13
CA ALA A 240 -1.01 -16.89 16.69
C ALA A 240 -0.66 -15.59 17.42
N ILE A 241 -1.01 -14.43 16.86
CA ILE A 241 -0.84 -13.12 17.52
C ILE A 241 -1.65 -13.05 18.80
N GLN A 242 -2.89 -13.51 18.82
CA GLN A 242 -3.72 -13.55 20.01
C GLN A 242 -3.01 -14.25 21.18
N ASN A 243 -2.42 -15.42 20.91
CA ASN A 243 -1.71 -16.17 21.94
C ASN A 243 -0.44 -15.46 22.42
N LEU A 244 0.32 -14.85 21.49
CA LEU A 244 1.50 -14.05 21.84
C LEU A 244 1.12 -12.82 22.66
N ALA A 245 0.09 -12.08 22.27
CA ALA A 245 -0.39 -10.89 22.96
C ALA A 245 -0.90 -11.22 24.38
N TYR A 246 -1.65 -12.30 24.53
CA TYR A 246 -2.10 -12.78 25.85
C TYR A 246 -0.92 -13.08 26.77
N ASN A 247 0.07 -13.83 26.27
CA ASN A 247 1.26 -14.15 27.04
C ASN A 247 2.11 -12.92 27.37
N TYR A 248 2.24 -12.00 26.42
CA TYR A 248 2.91 -10.72 26.61
C TYR A 248 2.25 -9.92 27.73
N ALA A 249 0.92 -9.75 27.68
CA ALA A 249 0.18 -9.02 28.69
C ALA A 249 0.36 -9.61 30.12
N LYS A 250 0.42 -10.93 30.21
CA LYS A 250 0.68 -11.64 31.48
C LYS A 250 2.10 -11.42 31.98
N ASN A 251 3.09 -11.49 31.09
CA ASN A 251 4.51 -11.36 31.46
C ASN A 251 4.88 -9.94 31.85
N GLU A 252 4.35 -8.96 31.13
CA GLU A 252 4.56 -7.53 31.39
C GLU A 252 3.62 -6.96 32.47
N ASN A 253 2.73 -7.77 33.04
CA ASN A 253 1.72 -7.34 34.01
C ASN A 253 0.92 -6.12 33.54
N LEU A 254 0.46 -6.14 32.26
CA LEU A 254 -0.29 -5.02 31.73
C LEU A 254 -1.54 -4.70 32.57
N PRO A 255 -1.88 -3.41 32.76
CA PRO A 255 -3.05 -3.00 33.53
C PRO A 255 -4.32 -3.69 33.02
N LYS A 256 -5.18 -4.08 33.92
CA LYS A 256 -6.51 -4.64 33.59
C LYS A 256 -7.56 -3.53 33.62
N PRO A 257 -8.69 -3.71 32.92
CA PRO A 257 -9.80 -2.77 33.01
C PRO A 257 -10.23 -2.58 34.48
N HIS A 258 -10.35 -1.32 34.89
CA HIS A 258 -10.83 -0.99 36.23
C HIS A 258 -12.34 -1.11 36.32
N SER A 259 -12.83 -1.23 37.53
CA SER A 259 -14.27 -1.43 37.83
C SER A 259 -14.86 -0.24 38.57
N ASN A 260 -14.39 0.97 38.26
CA ASN A 260 -14.94 2.17 38.86
C ASN A 260 -16.41 2.34 38.44
N LYS A 261 -17.24 2.81 39.38
CA LYS A 261 -18.65 3.13 39.09
C LYS A 261 -18.69 4.57 38.61
N HIS A 262 -18.90 4.73 37.31
CA HIS A 262 -19.23 6.01 36.71
C HIS A 262 -20.74 6.23 36.76
N GLU A 263 -21.16 7.49 36.69
CA GLU A 263 -22.58 7.82 36.56
C GLU A 263 -23.12 7.37 35.21
N LYS A 264 -22.26 7.44 34.18
CA LYS A 264 -22.59 6.99 32.82
C LYS A 264 -21.69 5.82 32.39
N ILE A 265 -22.21 4.99 31.50
CA ILE A 265 -21.47 3.93 30.85
C ILE A 265 -20.55 4.57 29.79
N ARG A 266 -19.27 4.26 29.85
CA ARG A 266 -18.29 4.74 28.88
C ARG A 266 -18.15 3.76 27.71
N VAL A 267 -18.52 4.22 26.53
CA VAL A 267 -18.50 3.42 25.30
C VAL A 267 -17.41 3.96 24.37
N GLY A 268 -16.39 3.15 24.12
CA GLY A 268 -15.29 3.47 23.22
C GLY A 268 -15.45 2.77 21.87
N PHE A 269 -15.25 3.50 20.79
CA PHE A 269 -15.15 2.96 19.44
C PHE A 269 -13.71 3.05 18.98
N MET A 270 -13.20 2.01 18.32
CA MET A 270 -11.85 2.04 17.77
C MET A 270 -11.84 1.72 16.28
N ARG A 271 -11.04 2.47 15.53
CA ARG A 271 -10.96 2.38 14.07
C ARG A 271 -9.53 2.59 13.55
N GLY A 272 -9.18 1.92 12.46
CA GLY A 272 -7.87 2.04 11.83
C GLY A 272 -7.56 3.46 11.35
N ARG A 273 -8.54 4.11 10.71
CA ARG A 273 -8.44 5.49 10.21
C ARG A 273 -9.83 6.06 9.96
N VAL A 274 -10.01 7.35 10.20
CA VAL A 274 -11.22 8.07 9.82
C VAL A 274 -11.09 8.54 8.36
N SER A 275 -11.82 7.92 7.47
CA SER A 275 -11.80 8.18 6.02
C SER A 275 -13.20 8.13 5.45
N PHE A 276 -13.42 8.87 4.35
CA PHE A 276 -14.71 8.92 3.68
C PHE A 276 -14.91 7.64 2.83
N ASP A 277 -15.38 6.60 3.48
CA ASP A 277 -15.68 5.30 2.87
C ASP A 277 -17.06 4.79 3.33
N LEU A 278 -17.55 3.72 2.71
CA LEU A 278 -18.87 3.15 3.04
C LEU A 278 -18.96 2.73 4.51
N ALA A 279 -17.92 2.13 5.05
CA ALA A 279 -17.90 1.71 6.45
C ALA A 279 -18.09 2.91 7.38
N TYR A 280 -17.38 4.02 7.12
CA TYR A 280 -17.54 5.25 7.90
C TYR A 280 -18.95 5.84 7.83
N LYS A 281 -19.59 5.83 6.64
CA LYS A 281 -20.97 6.32 6.50
C LYS A 281 -21.92 5.57 7.42
N ILE A 282 -21.78 4.26 7.49
CA ILE A 282 -22.58 3.39 8.36
C ILE A 282 -22.28 3.67 9.83
N GLU A 283 -21.01 3.72 10.19
CA GLU A 283 -20.51 3.97 11.55
C GLU A 283 -20.96 5.33 12.07
N TYR A 284 -20.81 6.38 11.28
CA TYR A 284 -21.26 7.72 11.61
C TYR A 284 -22.78 7.77 11.81
N SER A 285 -23.54 7.15 10.90
CA SER A 285 -25.00 7.10 10.99
C SER A 285 -25.47 6.36 12.24
N MET A 286 -24.79 5.27 12.59
CA MET A 286 -25.02 4.53 13.83
C MET A 286 -24.73 5.40 15.06
N LEU A 287 -23.56 6.07 15.11
CA LEU A 287 -23.16 6.94 16.20
C LEU A 287 -24.16 8.08 16.39
N LYS A 288 -24.58 8.71 15.30
CA LYS A 288 -25.58 9.78 15.32
C LYS A 288 -26.91 9.27 15.89
N ALA A 289 -27.38 8.11 15.44
CA ALA A 289 -28.62 7.51 15.94
C ALA A 289 -28.55 7.19 17.44
N LEU A 290 -27.42 6.68 17.92
CA LEU A 290 -27.18 6.41 19.35
C LEU A 290 -27.22 7.71 20.18
N LEU A 291 -26.66 8.80 19.67
CA LEU A 291 -26.64 10.09 20.34
C LEU A 291 -28.00 10.83 20.31
N GLU A 292 -28.81 10.62 19.30
CA GLU A 292 -30.18 11.14 19.18
C GLU A 292 -31.16 10.41 20.09
N ASP A 293 -30.87 9.17 20.48
CA ASP A 293 -31.67 8.44 21.48
C ASP A 293 -31.40 9.00 22.90
N LYS A 294 -32.39 9.68 23.46
CA LYS A 294 -32.29 10.33 24.78
C LYS A 294 -31.93 9.34 25.90
N ASN A 295 -32.48 8.13 25.88
CA ASN A 295 -32.20 7.14 26.91
C ASN A 295 -30.74 6.66 26.87
N ILE A 296 -30.19 6.56 25.69
CA ILE A 296 -28.78 6.16 25.48
C ILE A 296 -27.85 7.33 25.83
N ASN A 297 -28.12 8.51 25.32
CA ASN A 297 -27.29 9.69 25.51
C ASN A 297 -27.23 10.15 26.99
N GLU A 298 -28.32 10.02 27.72
CA GLU A 298 -28.34 10.32 29.14
C GLU A 298 -27.52 9.33 29.98
N LYS A 299 -27.39 8.08 29.53
CA LYS A 299 -26.73 6.99 30.26
C LYS A 299 -25.32 6.67 29.80
N CYS A 300 -24.90 7.18 28.64
CA CYS A 300 -23.62 6.86 28.03
C CYS A 300 -22.77 8.10 27.76
N GLU A 301 -21.46 7.90 27.80
CA GLU A 301 -20.44 8.80 27.27
C GLU A 301 -19.71 8.07 26.14
N PHE A 302 -19.41 8.79 25.05
CA PHE A 302 -18.86 8.18 23.84
C PHE A 302 -17.46 8.67 23.54
N TYR A 303 -16.56 7.74 23.28
CA TYR A 303 -15.16 7.95 22.96
C TYR A 303 -14.87 7.32 21.59
N PHE A 304 -13.98 7.93 20.82
CA PHE A 304 -13.56 7.39 19.53
C PHE A 304 -12.03 7.41 19.41
N TYR A 305 -11.42 6.25 19.21
CA TYR A 305 -9.96 6.07 19.11
C TYR A 305 -9.57 5.77 17.67
N SER A 306 -8.87 6.71 17.01
CA SER A 306 -8.25 6.45 15.72
C SER A 306 -6.86 5.86 15.92
N PHE A 307 -6.56 4.79 15.16
CA PHE A 307 -5.23 4.21 15.17
C PHE A 307 -4.25 4.98 14.32
N GLN A 308 -4.72 5.84 13.38
CA GLN A 308 -3.89 6.55 12.42
C GLN A 308 -2.84 5.63 11.77
N MET A 309 -3.31 4.62 11.08
CA MET A 309 -2.44 3.63 10.45
C MET A 309 -1.72 4.24 9.25
N PRO A 310 -0.37 4.30 9.24
CA PRO A 310 0.40 4.98 8.19
C PRO A 310 0.10 4.50 6.78
N GLN A 311 -0.06 3.20 6.65
CA GLN A 311 -0.38 2.54 5.39
C GLN A 311 -1.76 2.93 4.84
N LEU A 312 -2.68 3.40 5.68
CA LEU A 312 -4.00 3.87 5.29
C LEU A 312 -4.05 5.38 5.05
N GLY A 313 -2.97 6.12 5.39
CA GLY A 313 -2.89 7.58 5.33
C GLY A 313 -3.45 8.27 6.58
N ASP A 314 -3.52 9.59 6.55
CA ASP A 314 -3.98 10.39 7.68
C ASP A 314 -5.50 10.35 7.85
N ASP A 315 -5.97 10.63 9.07
CA ASP A 315 -7.38 10.86 9.34
C ASP A 315 -7.88 12.10 8.58
N ASN A 316 -9.11 12.03 8.06
CA ASN A 316 -9.74 13.17 7.41
C ASN A 316 -10.16 14.21 8.46
N PRO A 317 -9.60 15.44 8.44
CA PRO A 317 -9.86 16.42 9.48
C PRO A 317 -11.32 16.90 9.52
N VAL A 318 -12.02 16.91 8.38
CA VAL A 318 -13.45 17.30 8.34
C VAL A 318 -14.30 16.27 9.07
N LEU A 319 -14.05 14.98 8.82
CA LEU A 319 -14.79 13.91 9.47
C LEU A 319 -14.48 13.80 10.97
N MET A 320 -13.24 14.15 11.37
CA MET A 320 -12.89 14.26 12.80
C MET A 320 -13.71 15.36 13.48
N VAL A 321 -13.81 16.54 12.86
CA VAL A 321 -14.63 17.64 13.37
C VAL A 321 -16.11 17.25 13.43
N ASP A 322 -16.60 16.50 12.48
CA ASP A 322 -17.96 15.98 12.50
C ASP A 322 -18.23 15.08 13.71
N LEU A 323 -17.33 14.14 14.01
CA LEU A 323 -17.45 13.27 15.20
C LEU A 323 -17.45 14.09 16.50
N ILE A 324 -16.54 15.06 16.61
CA ILE A 324 -16.46 15.96 17.77
C ILE A 324 -17.76 16.79 17.90
N SER A 325 -18.32 17.25 16.78
CA SER A 325 -19.57 18.03 16.79
C SER A 325 -20.79 17.23 17.26
N LEU A 326 -20.75 15.92 17.16
CA LEU A 326 -21.74 15.01 17.74
C LEU A 326 -21.62 14.88 19.28
N GLY A 327 -20.57 15.44 19.89
CA GLY A 327 -20.30 15.29 21.33
C GLY A 327 -19.47 14.05 21.68
N ILE A 328 -18.79 13.46 20.71
CA ILE A 328 -17.89 12.30 20.91
C ILE A 328 -16.51 12.80 21.29
N ASP A 329 -15.91 12.24 22.33
CA ASP A 329 -14.50 12.50 22.70
C ASP A 329 -13.59 11.78 21.72
N PHE A 330 -13.09 12.51 20.72
CA PHE A 330 -12.22 11.98 19.68
C PHE A 330 -10.76 12.00 20.11
N LYS A 331 -10.11 10.87 20.06
CA LYS A 331 -8.70 10.68 20.42
C LYS A 331 -7.91 9.97 19.34
N ALA A 332 -6.69 10.45 19.12
CA ALA A 332 -5.68 9.81 18.28
C ALA A 332 -4.37 9.68 19.09
N PRO A 333 -4.30 8.73 20.05
CA PRO A 333 -3.22 8.68 21.03
C PRO A 333 -1.84 8.49 20.42
N ALA A 334 -1.76 7.85 19.27
CA ALA A 334 -0.52 7.59 18.55
C ALA A 334 -0.16 8.66 17.49
N ALA A 335 -0.90 9.77 17.38
CA ALA A 335 -0.67 10.82 16.38
C ALA A 335 0.74 11.42 16.45
N GLY A 336 1.27 11.65 17.65
CA GLY A 336 2.62 12.18 17.86
C GLY A 336 3.74 11.24 17.39
N MET A 337 3.47 9.97 17.18
CA MET A 337 4.46 8.99 16.70
C MET A 337 4.82 9.23 15.22
N HIS A 338 3.87 9.67 14.41
CA HIS A 338 4.11 10.03 13.00
C HIS A 338 5.04 11.22 12.85
N ALA A 339 4.85 12.27 13.66
CA ALA A 339 5.65 13.49 13.62
C ALA A 339 7.14 13.26 13.91
N LEU A 340 7.48 12.18 14.60
CA LEU A 340 8.84 11.87 15.02
C LEU A 340 9.57 10.93 14.06
N ASN A 341 8.96 10.44 12.99
CA ASN A 341 9.51 9.48 11.99
C ASN A 341 10.12 8.18 12.58
N LYS A 342 10.05 8.00 13.90
CA LYS A 342 10.69 6.89 14.60
C LYS A 342 9.85 5.63 14.66
N PHE A 343 8.54 5.75 14.42
CA PHE A 343 7.58 4.72 14.81
C PHE A 343 6.56 4.34 13.74
N VAL A 344 6.77 4.80 12.53
CA VAL A 344 5.85 4.52 11.41
C VAL A 344 5.50 3.02 11.32
N PHE A 345 6.39 2.18 11.82
CA PHE A 345 6.26 0.71 11.76
C PHE A 345 6.42 0.02 13.11
N ASN A 346 6.10 0.68 14.22
CA ASN A 346 6.12 0.02 15.52
C ASN A 346 4.70 -0.30 15.99
N SER A 347 4.09 -1.32 15.38
CA SER A 347 2.71 -1.74 15.66
C SER A 347 2.51 -2.10 17.13
N LEU A 348 3.48 -2.74 17.80
CA LEU A 348 3.36 -3.09 19.21
C LEU A 348 3.31 -1.86 20.13
N GLU A 349 4.22 -0.90 19.92
CA GLU A 349 4.24 0.30 20.74
C GLU A 349 3.00 1.16 20.52
N LYS A 350 2.57 1.29 19.25
CA LYS A 350 1.34 1.96 18.89
C LYS A 350 0.12 1.30 19.57
N ALA A 351 0.03 -0.01 19.50
CA ALA A 351 -1.05 -0.76 20.13
C ALA A 351 -1.06 -0.58 21.65
N LYS A 352 0.12 -0.52 22.29
CA LYS A 352 0.25 -0.24 23.72
C LYS A 352 -0.25 1.15 24.10
N ILE A 353 0.19 2.18 23.38
CA ILE A 353 -0.22 3.57 23.64
C ILE A 353 -1.74 3.71 23.54
N ILE A 354 -2.35 3.16 22.49
CA ILE A 354 -3.80 3.22 22.30
C ILE A 354 -4.51 2.43 23.42
N ARG A 355 -4.01 1.25 23.73
CA ARG A 355 -4.54 0.44 24.81
C ARG A 355 -4.49 1.16 26.17
N ASP A 356 -3.36 1.78 26.50
CA ASP A 356 -3.15 2.47 27.77
C ASP A 356 -4.07 3.69 27.89
N GLU A 357 -4.33 4.40 26.80
CA GLU A 357 -5.33 5.47 26.75
C GLU A 357 -6.75 4.95 27.01
N ILE A 358 -7.14 3.85 26.37
CA ILE A 358 -8.46 3.23 26.57
C ILE A 358 -8.63 2.77 28.04
N ILE A 359 -7.57 2.24 28.65
CA ILE A 359 -7.57 1.87 30.08
C ILE A 359 -7.67 3.09 30.98
N ALA A 360 -6.94 4.17 30.66
CA ALA A 360 -6.98 5.43 31.43
C ALA A 360 -8.36 6.10 31.36
N ASP A 361 -9.04 5.99 30.24
CA ASP A 361 -10.41 6.46 30.06
C ASP A 361 -11.45 5.54 30.73
N GLU A 362 -11.02 4.42 31.31
CA GLU A 362 -11.89 3.46 32.04
C GLU A 362 -13.11 3.03 31.22
N ILE A 363 -12.88 2.65 29.95
CA ILE A 363 -13.95 2.26 29.02
C ILE A 363 -14.66 0.98 29.50
N ASP A 364 -15.97 1.04 29.63
CA ASP A 364 -16.80 -0.11 30.02
C ASP A 364 -17.08 -1.04 28.84
N VAL A 365 -17.43 -0.47 27.68
CA VAL A 365 -17.73 -1.21 26.44
C VAL A 365 -16.85 -0.70 25.33
N LEU A 366 -16.01 -1.56 24.76
CA LEU A 366 -15.13 -1.24 23.63
C LEU A 366 -15.63 -1.93 22.37
N ILE A 367 -15.87 -1.14 21.32
CA ILE A 367 -16.41 -1.60 20.04
C ILE A 367 -15.35 -1.44 18.96
N ASP A 368 -14.96 -2.54 18.33
CA ASP A 368 -14.03 -2.53 17.22
C ASP A 368 -14.76 -2.33 15.88
N LEU A 369 -14.45 -1.23 15.19
CA LEU A 369 -14.93 -0.87 13.86
C LEU A 369 -13.83 -1.10 12.80
N SER A 370 -12.59 -1.44 13.20
CA SER A 370 -11.44 -1.53 12.30
C SER A 370 -11.39 -2.82 11.49
N GLY A 371 -12.13 -3.84 11.92
CA GLY A 371 -12.12 -5.15 11.28
C GLY A 371 -10.81 -5.92 11.52
N PHE A 372 -10.33 -6.64 10.50
CA PHE A 372 -9.04 -7.34 10.59
C PHE A 372 -7.90 -6.35 10.68
N ASN A 373 -7.36 -6.24 11.89
CA ASN A 373 -6.29 -5.32 12.21
C ASN A 373 -5.40 -5.88 13.31
N GLU A 374 -4.09 -5.78 13.16
CA GLU A 374 -3.13 -6.29 14.12
C GLU A 374 -3.15 -5.53 15.45
N ILE A 375 -3.43 -4.21 15.41
CA ILE A 375 -3.54 -3.36 16.60
C ILE A 375 -4.80 -3.73 17.39
N ALA A 376 -5.95 -3.81 16.72
CA ALA A 376 -7.21 -4.24 17.33
C ALA A 376 -7.10 -5.64 17.92
N ASN A 377 -6.40 -6.56 17.22
CA ASN A 377 -6.13 -7.90 17.73
C ASN A 377 -5.36 -7.86 19.06
N PHE A 378 -4.28 -7.06 19.14
CA PHE A 378 -3.53 -6.89 20.37
C PHE A 378 -4.41 -6.32 21.50
N ILE A 379 -5.15 -5.25 21.24
CA ILE A 379 -6.01 -4.57 22.20
C ILE A 379 -7.06 -5.55 22.77
N PHE A 380 -7.75 -6.28 21.92
CA PHE A 380 -8.77 -7.24 22.36
C PHE A 380 -8.15 -8.46 23.06
N SER A 381 -7.06 -9.00 22.51
CA SER A 381 -6.39 -10.18 23.10
C SER A 381 -5.83 -9.92 24.50
N THR A 382 -5.45 -8.68 24.79
CA THR A 382 -4.94 -8.28 26.10
C THR A 382 -6.02 -7.85 27.10
N ARG A 383 -7.29 -7.94 26.74
CA ARG A 383 -8.46 -7.52 27.52
C ARG A 383 -8.36 -6.09 28.01
N THR A 384 -8.84 -5.16 27.23
CA THR A 384 -8.68 -3.72 27.44
C THR A 384 -9.92 -3.06 28.04
N ALA A 385 -11.12 -3.64 27.83
CA ALA A 385 -12.37 -3.18 28.42
C ALA A 385 -13.15 -4.32 29.08
N LYS A 386 -14.12 -4.00 29.95
CA LYS A 386 -14.97 -5.00 30.63
C LYS A 386 -15.75 -5.82 29.62
N LYS A 387 -16.32 -5.16 28.60
CA LYS A 387 -17.03 -5.76 27.50
C LYS A 387 -16.38 -5.35 26.18
N GLN A 388 -16.12 -6.31 25.31
CA GLN A 388 -15.49 -6.11 24.02
C GLN A 388 -16.40 -6.64 22.91
N VAL A 389 -16.76 -5.76 21.98
CA VAL A 389 -17.71 -6.02 20.91
C VAL A 389 -17.00 -5.87 19.56
N TYR A 390 -17.13 -6.86 18.70
CA TYR A 390 -16.68 -6.76 17.32
C TYR A 390 -17.84 -6.37 16.42
N PHE A 391 -17.71 -5.23 15.72
CA PHE A 391 -18.67 -4.78 14.73
C PHE A 391 -18.15 -5.09 13.33
N ALA A 392 -18.78 -6.07 12.69
CA ALA A 392 -18.33 -6.57 11.39
C ALA A 392 -19.05 -5.88 10.23
N HIS A 393 -18.26 -5.33 9.30
CA HIS A 393 -18.78 -4.83 8.03
C HIS A 393 -18.92 -5.95 6.98
N LYS A 394 -17.96 -6.88 6.91
CA LYS A 394 -17.92 -7.91 5.85
C LYS A 394 -17.34 -9.26 6.29
N ASN A 395 -16.80 -9.36 7.48
CA ASN A 395 -16.01 -10.54 7.85
C ASN A 395 -16.54 -11.23 9.10
N ALA A 396 -17.11 -12.42 8.88
CA ALA A 396 -17.63 -13.25 9.95
C ALA A 396 -16.56 -14.04 10.71
N GLN A 397 -15.32 -14.11 10.20
CA GLN A 397 -14.33 -15.08 10.68
C GLN A 397 -13.30 -14.53 11.65
N TYR A 398 -13.47 -13.31 12.14
CA TYR A 398 -12.58 -12.72 13.11
C TYR A 398 -12.74 -13.39 14.48
N ASP A 399 -11.87 -14.36 14.75
CA ASP A 399 -11.92 -15.21 15.94
C ASP A 399 -10.86 -14.79 16.96
N ILE A 400 -11.20 -13.85 17.82
CA ILE A 400 -10.40 -13.47 18.99
C ILE A 400 -11.12 -13.92 20.26
N LYS A 401 -10.40 -14.58 21.15
CA LYS A 401 -10.93 -15.19 22.37
C LYS A 401 -11.68 -14.21 23.29
N ASN A 402 -11.26 -12.97 23.34
CA ASN A 402 -11.82 -11.94 24.22
C ASN A 402 -12.90 -11.08 23.55
N ILE A 403 -13.47 -11.49 22.42
CA ILE A 403 -14.68 -10.90 21.88
C ILE A 403 -15.87 -11.49 22.64
N ASP A 404 -16.60 -10.63 23.36
CA ASP A 404 -17.75 -11.03 24.16
C ASP A 404 -19.02 -11.09 23.32
N GLU A 405 -19.17 -10.15 22.38
CA GLU A 405 -20.30 -10.05 21.46
C GLU A 405 -19.86 -9.66 20.06
N ARG A 406 -20.66 -10.03 19.09
CA ARG A 406 -20.49 -9.67 17.68
C ARG A 406 -21.75 -9.03 17.14
N ALA A 407 -21.60 -7.92 16.45
CA ALA A 407 -22.71 -7.22 15.83
C ALA A 407 -22.39 -6.90 14.35
N SER A 408 -23.40 -6.78 13.53
CA SER A 408 -23.27 -6.38 12.13
C SER A 408 -24.56 -5.74 11.62
N PHE A 409 -24.42 -4.87 10.61
CA PHE A 409 -25.56 -4.39 9.83
C PHE A 409 -25.83 -5.28 8.61
N CYS A 410 -24.87 -6.15 8.25
CA CYS A 410 -25.01 -7.07 7.12
C CYS A 410 -25.87 -8.26 7.47
N ASP A 411 -26.65 -8.72 6.49
CA ASP A 411 -27.38 -9.98 6.58
C ASP A 411 -26.38 -11.16 6.47
N ASP A 412 -26.69 -12.28 7.13
CA ASP A 412 -26.04 -13.58 6.97
C ASP A 412 -24.53 -13.66 7.29
N LEU A 413 -24.04 -12.89 8.25
CA LEU A 413 -22.69 -13.11 8.79
C LEU A 413 -22.64 -14.22 9.85
N SER A 414 -23.76 -14.58 10.45
CA SER A 414 -23.84 -15.71 11.38
C SER A 414 -23.58 -17.03 10.67
N ASN A 415 -22.81 -17.90 11.35
CA ASN A 415 -22.49 -19.24 10.88
C ASN A 415 -22.44 -20.22 12.06
N ASP A 416 -22.08 -21.47 11.83
CA ASP A 416 -22.01 -22.51 12.88
C ASP A 416 -21.06 -22.15 14.03
N LYS A 417 -20.08 -21.27 13.79
CA LYS A 417 -19.08 -20.87 14.76
C LYS A 417 -19.37 -19.54 15.46
N PHE A 418 -19.99 -18.58 14.73
CA PHE A 418 -20.21 -17.23 15.22
C PHE A 418 -21.64 -16.79 15.03
N HIS A 419 -22.21 -16.25 16.11
CA HIS A 419 -23.48 -15.54 16.05
C HIS A 419 -23.23 -14.03 16.02
N PHE A 420 -23.94 -13.32 15.10
CA PHE A 420 -23.90 -11.87 15.00
C PHE A 420 -25.27 -11.30 15.28
N GLU A 421 -25.33 -10.35 16.21
CA GLU A 421 -26.51 -9.53 16.42
C GLU A 421 -26.68 -8.59 15.22
N LYS A 422 -27.81 -8.71 14.54
CA LYS A 422 -28.14 -7.83 13.41
C LYS A 422 -28.57 -6.47 13.91
N LEU A 423 -27.86 -5.42 13.50
CA LEU A 423 -28.21 -4.04 13.80
C LEU A 423 -28.89 -3.39 12.60
N SER A 424 -30.02 -2.72 12.85
CA SER A 424 -30.62 -1.82 11.87
C SER A 424 -30.02 -0.43 12.06
N VAL A 425 -29.22 0.01 11.12
CA VAL A 425 -28.58 1.33 11.16
C VAL A 425 -29.35 2.29 10.28
N PRO A 426 -29.98 3.33 10.84
CA PRO A 426 -30.64 4.36 10.05
C PRO A 426 -29.57 5.22 9.38
N MET A 427 -29.50 5.14 8.04
CA MET A 427 -28.53 5.91 7.28
C MET A 427 -28.88 7.40 7.22
N ASP A 428 -27.88 8.25 7.41
CA ASP A 428 -28.05 9.70 7.22
C ASP A 428 -28.04 10.05 5.72
N ILE A 429 -29.18 9.86 5.09
CA ILE A 429 -29.38 10.08 3.66
C ILE A 429 -29.04 11.54 3.28
N ALA A 430 -29.43 12.51 4.11
CA ALA A 430 -29.19 13.92 3.82
C ALA A 430 -27.69 14.25 3.77
N LYS A 431 -26.88 13.59 4.61
CA LYS A 431 -25.44 13.81 4.64
C LYS A 431 -24.67 13.02 3.58
N PHE A 432 -25.00 11.75 3.36
CA PHE A 432 -24.16 10.84 2.59
C PHE A 432 -24.71 10.47 1.21
N TYR A 433 -26.03 10.51 1.01
CA TYR A 433 -26.67 10.16 -0.26
C TYR A 433 -27.20 11.37 -1.02
N ASN A 434 -27.61 12.43 -0.31
CA ASN A 434 -28.10 13.67 -0.88
C ASN A 434 -27.47 14.90 -0.22
N PRO A 435 -26.14 14.99 -0.05
CA PRO A 435 -25.56 16.23 0.44
C PRO A 435 -25.83 17.36 -0.57
N PRO A 436 -25.98 18.61 -0.13
CA PRO A 436 -26.13 19.74 -1.02
C PRO A 436 -24.92 19.84 -1.97
N VAL A 437 -25.18 19.98 -3.25
CA VAL A 437 -24.13 20.12 -4.27
C VAL A 437 -24.25 21.51 -4.89
N ASP A 438 -23.10 22.14 -5.19
CA ASP A 438 -23.08 23.40 -5.94
C ASP A 438 -23.48 23.17 -7.41
N GLU A 439 -24.67 23.59 -7.76
CA GLU A 439 -25.22 23.46 -9.13
C GLU A 439 -24.35 24.17 -10.17
N ASN A 440 -23.69 25.29 -9.81
CA ASN A 440 -22.78 25.99 -10.73
C ASN A 440 -21.56 25.13 -11.04
N LEU A 441 -21.06 24.41 -10.04
CA LEU A 441 -19.95 23.48 -10.20
C LEU A 441 -20.35 22.30 -11.10
N ILE A 442 -21.54 21.71 -10.89
CA ILE A 442 -22.08 20.66 -11.74
C ILE A 442 -22.16 21.15 -13.19
N GLN A 443 -22.73 22.33 -13.42
CA GLN A 443 -22.88 22.89 -14.76
C GLN A 443 -21.51 23.17 -15.41
N SER A 444 -20.57 23.70 -14.67
CA SER A 444 -19.21 23.96 -15.16
C SER A 444 -18.50 22.69 -15.62
N ILE A 445 -18.65 21.59 -14.85
CA ILE A 445 -18.07 20.30 -15.22
C ILE A 445 -18.82 19.68 -16.41
N LYS A 446 -20.15 19.74 -16.45
CA LYS A 446 -20.93 19.26 -17.61
C LYS A 446 -20.55 19.95 -18.90
N GLN A 447 -20.18 21.25 -18.86
CA GLN A 447 -19.72 21.99 -20.03
C GLN A 447 -18.37 21.49 -20.58
N MET A 448 -17.60 20.73 -19.81
CA MET A 448 -16.34 20.11 -20.30
C MET A 448 -16.59 18.93 -21.23
N TYR A 449 -17.81 18.43 -21.29
CA TYR A 449 -18.23 17.28 -22.08
C TYR A 449 -19.12 17.74 -23.27
N PRO A 450 -19.28 16.91 -24.32
CA PRO A 450 -20.13 17.24 -25.45
C PRO A 450 -21.58 17.51 -24.98
N LYS A 451 -22.15 18.61 -25.50
CA LYS A 451 -23.51 19.02 -25.18
C LYS A 451 -24.50 17.90 -25.55
N ASP A 452 -25.45 17.66 -24.66
CA ASP A 452 -26.53 16.67 -24.83
C ASP A 452 -26.06 15.22 -25.00
N ALA A 453 -24.79 14.92 -24.68
CA ALA A 453 -24.30 13.55 -24.68
C ALA A 453 -24.87 12.77 -23.49
N PHE A 454 -25.27 11.52 -23.71
CA PHE A 454 -25.56 10.59 -22.62
C PHE A 454 -24.24 10.12 -22.00
N ILE A 455 -24.08 10.39 -20.71
CA ILE A 455 -22.83 10.15 -19.98
C ILE A 455 -22.97 8.87 -19.17
N PHE A 456 -22.18 7.88 -19.47
CA PHE A 456 -22.06 6.72 -18.59
C PHE A 456 -20.65 6.60 -18.04
N GLY A 457 -20.50 6.02 -16.84
CA GLY A 457 -19.22 6.03 -16.12
C GLY A 457 -18.93 4.73 -15.41
N GLY A 458 -17.66 4.58 -15.04
CA GLY A 458 -17.17 3.47 -14.25
C GLY A 458 -15.76 3.71 -13.74
N ASP A 459 -15.35 2.94 -12.71
CA ASP A 459 -14.02 3.08 -12.16
C ASP A 459 -12.94 2.49 -13.11
N LEU A 460 -11.71 3.01 -12.98
CA LEU A 460 -10.60 2.60 -13.82
C LEU A 460 -10.12 1.17 -13.51
N ALA A 461 -10.30 0.70 -12.28
CA ALA A 461 -9.93 -0.65 -11.88
C ALA A 461 -10.78 -1.69 -12.62
N SER A 462 -12.08 -1.42 -12.80
CA SER A 462 -12.96 -2.21 -13.66
C SER A 462 -12.55 -2.18 -15.12
N SER A 463 -12.01 -1.04 -15.58
CA SER A 463 -11.59 -0.81 -16.96
C SER A 463 -10.33 -1.61 -17.38
N ASP A 464 -9.63 -2.28 -16.46
CA ASP A 464 -8.49 -3.14 -16.83
C ASP A 464 -8.93 -4.52 -17.37
N ASP A 465 -10.20 -4.92 -17.18
CA ASP A 465 -10.77 -6.13 -17.79
C ASP A 465 -11.11 -5.86 -19.27
N GLU A 466 -10.50 -6.65 -20.18
CA GLU A 466 -10.74 -6.49 -21.62
C GLU A 466 -12.21 -6.77 -22.00
N ARG A 467 -12.91 -7.64 -21.28
CA ARG A 467 -14.34 -7.93 -21.52
C ARG A 467 -15.19 -6.72 -21.18
N TYR A 468 -14.89 -6.05 -20.05
CA TYR A 468 -15.52 -4.81 -19.66
C TYR A 468 -15.32 -3.72 -20.73
N LEU A 469 -14.08 -3.52 -21.16
CA LEU A 469 -13.77 -2.53 -22.21
C LEU A 469 -14.43 -2.84 -23.55
N ARG A 470 -14.59 -4.11 -23.91
CA ARG A 470 -15.35 -4.52 -25.10
C ARG A 470 -16.83 -4.15 -25.00
N CYS A 471 -17.44 -4.34 -23.83
CA CYS A 471 -18.83 -3.92 -23.59
C CYS A 471 -18.96 -2.40 -23.63
N VAL A 472 -18.06 -1.64 -22.99
CA VAL A 472 -18.02 -0.18 -23.10
C VAL A 472 -17.91 0.25 -24.56
N ALA A 473 -17.00 -0.36 -25.32
CA ALA A 473 -16.83 -0.05 -26.74
C ALA A 473 -18.08 -0.38 -27.58
N GLN A 474 -18.78 -1.47 -27.28
CA GLN A 474 -20.01 -1.84 -27.97
C GLN A 474 -21.13 -0.83 -27.64
N ILE A 475 -21.31 -0.47 -26.35
CA ILE A 475 -22.31 0.55 -25.96
C ILE A 475 -22.06 1.87 -26.69
N LEU A 476 -20.78 2.33 -26.73
CA LEU A 476 -20.41 3.56 -27.44
C LEU A 476 -20.66 3.45 -28.95
N LYS A 477 -20.48 2.28 -29.53
CA LYS A 477 -20.72 2.05 -30.98
C LYS A 477 -22.20 2.11 -31.30
N ASP A 478 -23.03 1.51 -30.47
CA ASP A 478 -24.48 1.43 -30.68
C ASP A 478 -25.16 2.77 -30.37
N ASN A 479 -24.60 3.57 -29.45
CA ASN A 479 -25.13 4.86 -29.02
C ASN A 479 -24.18 5.99 -29.45
N LYS A 480 -24.42 6.58 -30.63
CA LYS A 480 -23.53 7.60 -31.21
C LYS A 480 -23.43 8.87 -30.37
N ASN A 481 -24.45 9.22 -29.63
CA ASN A 481 -24.49 10.42 -28.76
C ASN A 481 -24.15 10.10 -27.31
N SER A 482 -23.31 9.12 -27.05
CA SER A 482 -22.85 8.77 -25.70
C SER A 482 -21.36 8.93 -25.52
N ILE A 483 -20.94 9.20 -24.29
CA ILE A 483 -19.54 9.23 -23.86
C ILE A 483 -19.36 8.35 -22.62
N PHE A 484 -18.13 7.89 -22.39
CA PHE A 484 -17.76 7.14 -21.21
C PHE A 484 -16.75 7.93 -20.36
N ILE A 485 -17.02 8.06 -19.07
CA ILE A 485 -16.10 8.63 -18.10
C ILE A 485 -15.51 7.49 -17.29
N SER A 486 -14.18 7.34 -17.33
CA SER A 486 -13.42 6.41 -16.49
C SER A 486 -12.66 7.22 -15.45
N TYR A 487 -13.11 7.20 -14.20
CA TYR A 487 -12.48 7.93 -13.11
C TYR A 487 -11.45 7.06 -12.38
N GLY A 488 -10.57 7.71 -11.58
CA GLY A 488 -9.44 7.08 -10.92
C GLY A 488 -8.11 7.37 -11.62
N THR A 489 -7.05 6.68 -11.21
CA THR A 489 -5.71 6.87 -11.77
C THR A 489 -5.65 6.50 -13.24
N ASN A 490 -5.15 7.42 -14.06
CA ASN A 490 -5.10 7.26 -15.52
C ASN A 490 -4.12 6.14 -15.92
N SER A 491 -4.63 5.06 -16.49
CA SER A 491 -3.81 3.96 -16.99
C SER A 491 -3.56 4.08 -18.49
N LYS A 492 -2.30 4.23 -18.91
CA LYS A 492 -1.87 4.13 -20.32
C LYS A 492 -2.31 2.81 -20.96
N SER A 493 -2.40 1.73 -20.17
CA SER A 493 -2.87 0.42 -20.62
C SER A 493 -4.31 0.48 -21.11
N VAL A 494 -5.22 1.05 -20.32
CA VAL A 494 -6.64 1.21 -20.66
C VAL A 494 -6.80 2.07 -21.90
N GLN A 495 -6.09 3.19 -21.98
CA GLN A 495 -6.12 4.05 -23.18
C GLN A 495 -5.68 3.32 -24.44
N ASN A 496 -4.63 2.50 -24.35
CA ASN A 496 -4.13 1.73 -25.49
C ASN A 496 -5.12 0.64 -25.91
N LYS A 497 -5.80 -0.01 -24.97
CA LYS A 497 -6.86 -0.98 -25.26
C LYS A 497 -8.05 -0.30 -25.97
N LEU A 498 -8.51 0.84 -25.46
CA LEU A 498 -9.62 1.61 -26.05
C LEU A 498 -9.29 2.17 -27.44
N LYS A 499 -8.03 2.57 -27.67
CA LYS A 499 -7.57 2.94 -29.03
C LYS A 499 -7.72 1.79 -30.02
N LYS A 500 -7.42 0.55 -29.61
CA LYS A 500 -7.61 -0.64 -30.48
C LYS A 500 -9.07 -0.86 -30.85
N PHE A 501 -10.01 -0.47 -29.98
CA PHE A 501 -11.45 -0.54 -30.25
C PHE A 501 -12.01 0.68 -31.01
N GLY A 502 -11.16 1.67 -31.34
CA GLY A 502 -11.56 2.88 -32.06
C GLY A 502 -12.35 3.89 -31.23
N MET A 503 -12.35 3.78 -29.89
CA MET A 503 -13.24 4.53 -28.98
C MET A 503 -12.53 5.66 -28.21
N SER A 504 -11.25 5.93 -28.46
CA SER A 504 -10.45 6.88 -27.68
C SER A 504 -10.96 8.32 -27.65
N LYS A 505 -11.77 8.75 -28.64
CA LYS A 505 -12.31 10.11 -28.70
C LYS A 505 -13.57 10.35 -27.86
N ARG A 506 -14.20 9.28 -27.36
CA ARG A 506 -15.44 9.34 -26.59
C ARG A 506 -15.28 8.79 -25.17
N VAL A 507 -14.04 8.64 -24.73
CA VAL A 507 -13.70 8.20 -23.38
C VAL A 507 -12.86 9.28 -22.71
N TYR A 508 -13.29 9.67 -21.52
CA TYR A 508 -12.68 10.73 -20.74
C TYR A 508 -12.09 10.16 -19.45
N PHE A 509 -10.95 10.70 -19.03
CA PHE A 509 -10.23 10.29 -17.84
C PHE A 509 -9.99 11.52 -16.95
N PRO A 510 -10.95 11.91 -16.12
CA PRO A 510 -10.83 13.10 -15.27
C PRO A 510 -9.86 12.91 -14.09
N GLY A 511 -9.34 11.71 -13.85
CA GLY A 511 -8.54 11.37 -12.67
C GLY A 511 -9.42 10.96 -11.48
N ASP A 512 -8.90 11.16 -10.27
CA ASP A 512 -9.69 10.96 -9.05
C ASP A 512 -10.74 12.07 -8.95
N VAL A 513 -11.98 11.67 -8.78
CA VAL A 513 -13.12 12.59 -8.75
C VAL A 513 -13.93 12.37 -7.47
N ASP A 514 -14.61 13.42 -7.04
CA ASP A 514 -15.68 13.30 -6.07
C ASP A 514 -16.84 12.52 -6.71
N THR A 515 -17.03 11.28 -6.28
CA THR A 515 -18.05 10.36 -6.83
C THR A 515 -19.46 10.87 -6.60
N HIS A 516 -19.73 11.60 -5.50
CA HIS A 516 -21.03 12.20 -5.24
C HIS A 516 -21.32 13.34 -6.24
N LEU A 517 -20.35 14.25 -6.47
CA LEU A 517 -20.45 15.30 -7.47
C LEU A 517 -20.67 14.72 -8.88
N TYR A 518 -19.89 13.69 -9.25
CA TYR A 518 -20.02 13.02 -10.53
C TYR A 518 -21.29 12.19 -10.65
N GLY A 519 -21.91 11.79 -9.52
CA GLY A 519 -23.25 11.20 -9.48
C GLY A 519 -24.33 12.09 -10.09
N HIS A 520 -24.16 13.43 -10.03
CA HIS A 520 -25.04 14.41 -10.68
C HIS A 520 -24.68 14.70 -12.15
N ILE A 521 -23.57 14.14 -12.65
CA ILE A 521 -23.06 14.35 -13.99
C ILE A 521 -23.24 13.10 -14.86
N ILE A 522 -23.01 11.94 -14.27
CA ILE A 522 -23.09 10.63 -14.94
C ILE A 522 -24.53 10.14 -14.91
N ASP A 523 -25.09 9.91 -16.11
CA ASP A 523 -26.49 9.45 -16.25
C ASP A 523 -26.64 7.96 -15.90
N LEU A 524 -25.58 7.15 -16.09
CA LEU A 524 -25.59 5.72 -15.83
C LEU A 524 -24.23 5.21 -15.36
N TRP A 525 -24.17 4.62 -14.19
CA TRP A 525 -22.98 3.95 -13.68
C TRP A 525 -22.91 2.48 -14.13
N LEU A 526 -21.77 2.09 -14.70
CA LEU A 526 -21.52 0.70 -15.06
C LEU A 526 -20.81 -0.02 -13.92
N GLY A 527 -21.40 -1.10 -13.44
CA GLY A 527 -20.79 -1.96 -12.44
C GLY A 527 -19.66 -2.81 -12.98
N ASP A 528 -18.87 -3.42 -12.07
CA ASP A 528 -17.80 -4.36 -12.39
C ASP A 528 -18.38 -5.77 -12.66
N PHE A 529 -18.03 -6.37 -13.78
CA PHE A 529 -18.43 -7.75 -14.12
C PHE A 529 -17.77 -8.83 -13.26
N ARG A 530 -16.73 -8.49 -12.53
CA ARG A 530 -16.01 -9.42 -11.63
C ARG A 530 -16.72 -9.62 -10.30
N LEU A 531 -17.62 -8.72 -9.95
CA LEU A 531 -18.41 -8.83 -8.74
C LEU A 531 -19.70 -9.58 -9.06
N ASN A 532 -19.89 -10.74 -8.43
CA ASN A 532 -21.23 -11.26 -8.23
C ASN A 532 -22.01 -10.17 -7.52
N PHE A 533 -22.99 -9.57 -8.19
CA PHE A 533 -23.83 -8.49 -7.72
C PHE A 533 -24.52 -8.84 -6.39
N LYS A 534 -23.79 -8.72 -5.31
CA LYS A 534 -24.31 -8.43 -4.00
C LYS A 534 -24.10 -6.94 -3.79
N ASN A 535 -25.10 -6.17 -3.98
CA ASN A 535 -25.47 -4.77 -3.67
C ASN A 535 -24.45 -3.79 -3.03
N GLU A 536 -23.20 -4.16 -2.84
CA GLU A 536 -22.23 -3.42 -2.03
C GLU A 536 -21.68 -2.17 -2.72
N LYS A 537 -21.42 -2.24 -4.04
CA LYS A 537 -20.93 -1.07 -4.78
C LYS A 537 -22.04 -0.10 -5.22
N LEU A 538 -23.26 -0.57 -5.41
CA LEU A 538 -24.37 0.34 -5.72
C LEU A 538 -24.56 1.37 -4.59
N ASN A 539 -24.37 0.96 -3.34
CA ASN A 539 -24.47 1.83 -2.18
C ASN A 539 -23.29 2.81 -2.03
N GLU A 540 -22.17 2.62 -2.73
CA GLU A 540 -21.08 3.60 -2.79
C GLU A 540 -21.41 4.77 -3.73
N TYR A 541 -22.28 4.55 -4.71
CA TYR A 541 -22.64 5.53 -5.75
C TYR A 541 -24.01 6.18 -5.51
N MET A 542 -24.83 5.60 -4.65
CA MET A 542 -26.09 6.18 -4.20
C MET A 542 -25.89 6.99 -2.94
#